data_e921219b96f66dc0871b08fe6449458a
#
_entry.id   e921219b96f66dc0871b08fe6449458a
#
_cell.length_a   1.000
_cell.length_b   1.000
_cell.length_c   1.000
_cell.angle_alpha   90.00
_cell.angle_beta   90.00
_cell.angle_gamma   90.00
#
_symmetry.space_group_name_H-M   'P 1'
#
loop_
_entity.id
_entity.type
_entity.pdbx_description
1 polymer ?
#
loop_
_entity_poly.entity_id
_entity_poly.type
_entity_poly.pdbx_seq_one_letter_code
_entity_poly.pdbx_strand_id
1 'polypeptide(L)'
;MFFRMHFVSLMVCAGSILLLQPLRAQLPATQTWQLPHGTAVKDSGPRTYRFDVTYYTANRVGDIVHRQRLTADYTRGLPNGDVEWHNVVDAQADGPTAPFPPTPKLDFMEGFHYKNNANTMAPDFFRSFPPTAVMERNLVWDTGMFEMFAQNYFDQLRLNQPQHIDSGQDVAMPNIGTFHNSDVVLDWVGRSQRNGQDCALIDYHAFFNPVAIAMGGMTMHARSDYWGELWVSLATKQIEYATLNEEVNGELKLPGQDSPQPLSVFRIGSFEPIATK
;
A
#
# COMPACT_ATOMS: atom_id res chain seq x y z
N MET A 1 -53.42 -60.14 43.89
CA MET A 1 -53.00 -59.29 42.76
C MET A 1 -51.86 -58.39 43.28
N PHE A 2 -50.60 -58.79 43.03
CA PHE A 2 -49.41 -58.16 43.63
C PHE A 2 -48.76 -57.25 42.67
N PHE A 3 -48.68 -55.94 42.90
CA PHE A 3 -47.94 -54.95 42.12
C PHE A 3 -46.52 -54.88 42.74
N ARG A 4 -45.54 -55.23 41.92
CA ARG A 4 -44.10 -55.04 42.23
C ARG A 4 -43.69 -53.68 41.77
N MET A 5 -43.28 -52.82 42.69
CA MET A 5 -42.58 -51.57 42.45
C MET A 5 -41.11 -51.83 42.11
N HIS A 6 -40.65 -51.42 40.95
CA HIS A 6 -39.22 -51.39 40.63
C HIS A 6 -38.64 -50.04 40.99
N PHE A 7 -37.67 -50.04 41.87
CA PHE A 7 -36.83 -48.88 42.17
C PHE A 7 -35.81 -48.69 41.02
N VAL A 8 -35.87 -47.54 40.34
CA VAL A 8 -34.84 -47.13 39.38
C VAL A 8 -33.82 -46.28 40.15
N SER A 9 -32.62 -46.80 40.29
CA SER A 9 -31.46 -46.06 40.85
C SER A 9 -30.98 -45.03 39.86
N LEU A 10 -31.10 -43.73 40.18
CA LEU A 10 -30.55 -42.64 39.39
C LEU A 10 -29.07 -42.47 39.78
N MET A 11 -28.19 -42.87 38.87
CA MET A 11 -26.75 -42.70 38.98
C MET A 11 -26.41 -41.29 38.50
N VAL A 12 -26.10 -40.38 39.43
CA VAL A 12 -25.63 -39.02 39.14
C VAL A 12 -24.17 -39.09 38.74
N CYS A 13 -23.88 -38.99 37.43
CA CYS A 13 -22.53 -38.76 36.93
C CYS A 13 -22.13 -37.28 37.15
N ALA A 14 -21.31 -37.05 38.17
CA ALA A 14 -20.65 -35.75 38.34
C ALA A 14 -19.60 -35.56 37.24
N GLY A 15 -20.02 -34.93 36.14
CA GLY A 15 -19.11 -34.49 35.08
C GLY A 15 -18.27 -33.34 35.56
N SER A 16 -16.97 -33.56 35.75
CA SER A 16 -15.98 -32.50 35.98
C SER A 16 -15.88 -31.64 34.72
N ILE A 17 -16.49 -30.47 34.77
CA ILE A 17 -16.29 -29.44 33.73
C ILE A 17 -14.89 -28.86 33.92
N LEU A 18 -13.91 -29.40 33.19
CA LEU A 18 -12.61 -28.75 32.99
C LEU A 18 -12.86 -27.45 32.23
N LEU A 19 -12.89 -26.34 32.96
CA LEU A 19 -12.81 -25.00 32.36
C LEU A 19 -11.47 -24.88 31.67
N LEU A 20 -11.46 -25.12 30.37
CA LEU A 20 -10.38 -24.72 29.47
C LEU A 20 -10.30 -23.18 29.52
N GLN A 21 -9.48 -22.65 30.40
CA GLN A 21 -9.10 -21.25 30.32
C GLN A 21 -8.35 -21.06 29.00
N PRO A 22 -8.75 -20.09 28.18
CA PRO A 22 -7.94 -19.75 26.99
C PRO A 22 -6.53 -19.40 27.47
N LEU A 23 -5.52 -20.16 27.03
CA LEU A 23 -4.14 -19.77 27.17
C LEU A 23 -4.00 -18.41 26.43
N ARG A 24 -4.21 -17.32 27.14
CA ARG A 24 -3.69 -16.04 26.72
C ARG A 24 -2.18 -16.21 26.75
N ALA A 25 -1.54 -16.28 25.58
CA ALA A 25 -0.11 -16.13 25.47
C ALA A 25 0.23 -14.79 26.13
N GLN A 26 0.65 -14.86 27.40
CA GLN A 26 1.23 -13.70 28.06
C GLN A 26 2.55 -13.45 27.34
N LEU A 27 2.55 -12.48 26.44
CA LEU A 27 3.80 -11.86 26.01
C LEU A 27 4.58 -11.50 27.28
N PRO A 28 5.89 -11.80 27.35
CA PRO A 28 6.69 -11.48 28.53
C PRO A 28 6.49 -10.00 28.89
N ALA A 29 6.00 -9.75 30.09
CA ALA A 29 5.48 -8.47 30.56
C ALA A 29 6.52 -7.34 30.69
N THR A 30 7.74 -7.49 30.13
CA THR A 30 8.84 -6.55 30.40
C THR A 30 9.69 -6.16 29.19
N GLN A 31 9.39 -6.61 27.98
CA GLN A 31 10.10 -6.12 26.81
C GLN A 31 9.29 -5.00 26.16
N THR A 32 9.43 -3.77 26.66
CA THR A 32 9.01 -2.57 25.95
C THR A 32 9.91 -2.43 24.72
N TRP A 33 9.49 -3.02 23.61
CA TRP A 33 10.17 -2.79 22.34
C TRP A 33 10.09 -1.31 22.01
N GLN A 34 11.21 -0.75 21.63
CA GLN A 34 11.32 0.62 21.14
C GLN A 34 11.98 0.59 19.78
N LEU A 35 11.52 1.43 18.88
CA LEU A 35 12.21 1.65 17.61
C LEU A 35 13.46 2.51 17.86
N PRO A 36 14.53 2.35 17.07
CA PRO A 36 15.70 3.21 17.15
C PRO A 36 15.30 4.66 16.85
N HIS A 37 15.60 5.57 17.78
CA HIS A 37 15.33 7.00 17.62
C HIS A 37 16.51 7.74 16.98
N GLY A 38 16.21 8.83 16.24
CA GLY A 38 17.21 9.77 15.73
C GLY A 38 18.14 9.19 14.67
N THR A 39 17.86 8.02 14.14
CA THR A 39 18.65 7.43 13.06
C THR A 39 18.17 7.95 11.72
N ALA A 40 19.03 8.65 10.98
CA ALA A 40 18.79 8.90 9.56
C ALA A 40 18.77 7.57 8.77
N VAL A 41 18.13 7.57 7.62
CA VAL A 41 18.23 6.43 6.68
C VAL A 41 19.69 6.23 6.32
N LYS A 42 20.15 4.99 6.43
CA LYS A 42 21.53 4.64 6.07
C LYS A 42 21.53 4.00 4.69
N ASP A 43 21.77 4.84 3.67
CA ASP A 43 22.08 4.35 2.35
C ASP A 43 23.57 4.02 2.29
N SER A 44 23.91 2.73 2.26
CA SER A 44 25.29 2.24 2.13
C SER A 44 25.81 2.27 0.69
N GLY A 45 25.03 2.78 -0.23
CA GLY A 45 25.25 2.84 -1.67
C GLY A 45 23.93 2.70 -2.43
N PRO A 46 23.99 2.66 -3.75
CA PRO A 46 22.82 2.47 -4.58
C PRO A 46 22.08 1.17 -4.22
N ARG A 47 20.78 1.28 -4.02
CA ARG A 47 19.88 0.14 -3.78
C ARG A 47 18.70 0.24 -4.73
N THR A 48 18.50 -0.82 -5.51
CA THR A 48 17.42 -0.89 -6.49
C THR A 48 16.27 -1.72 -5.95
N TYR A 49 15.06 -1.23 -6.17
CA TYR A 49 13.81 -1.86 -5.80
C TYR A 49 13.00 -2.19 -7.05
N ARG A 50 12.28 -3.30 -7.04
CA ARG A 50 11.23 -3.61 -8.00
C ARG A 50 9.91 -3.11 -7.43
N PHE A 51 9.22 -2.27 -8.20
CA PHE A 51 7.82 -1.94 -7.99
C PHE A 51 6.99 -2.72 -9.01
N ASP A 52 5.99 -3.46 -8.55
CA ASP A 52 5.05 -4.23 -9.37
C ASP A 52 3.64 -3.92 -8.88
N VAL A 53 2.84 -3.26 -9.71
CA VAL A 53 1.48 -2.88 -9.36
C VAL A 53 0.51 -3.23 -10.48
N THR A 54 -0.63 -3.82 -10.13
CA THR A 54 -1.71 -4.13 -11.07
C THR A 54 -2.99 -3.42 -10.67
N TYR A 55 -3.59 -2.73 -11.64
CA TYR A 55 -4.90 -2.11 -11.57
C TYR A 55 -5.92 -3.04 -12.21
N TYR A 56 -7.05 -3.24 -11.55
CA TYR A 56 -8.17 -4.05 -12.01
C TYR A 56 -9.39 -3.16 -12.11
N THR A 57 -9.89 -2.94 -13.31
CA THR A 57 -11.14 -2.20 -13.54
C THR A 57 -12.31 -3.17 -13.56
N ALA A 58 -13.29 -2.94 -12.70
CA ALA A 58 -14.50 -3.74 -12.63
C ALA A 58 -15.70 -3.00 -13.26
N ASN A 59 -16.61 -3.77 -13.86
CA ASN A 59 -17.89 -3.28 -14.33
C ASN A 59 -18.92 -3.16 -13.18
N ARG A 60 -20.15 -2.76 -13.51
CA ARG A 60 -21.24 -2.53 -12.54
C ARG A 60 -21.65 -3.77 -11.72
N VAL A 61 -21.33 -4.97 -12.19
CA VAL A 61 -21.67 -6.23 -11.51
C VAL A 61 -20.47 -6.90 -10.87
N GLY A 62 -19.31 -6.23 -10.88
CA GLY A 62 -18.09 -6.68 -10.22
C GLY A 62 -17.16 -7.54 -11.08
N ASP A 63 -17.48 -7.76 -12.37
CA ASP A 63 -16.58 -8.51 -13.25
C ASP A 63 -15.39 -7.65 -13.63
N ILE A 64 -14.18 -8.19 -13.57
CA ILE A 64 -12.97 -7.52 -14.05
C ILE A 64 -12.99 -7.48 -15.58
N VAL A 65 -13.06 -6.28 -16.12
CA VAL A 65 -13.13 -6.04 -17.58
C VAL A 65 -11.79 -5.62 -18.17
N HIS A 66 -10.93 -5.01 -17.39
CA HIS A 66 -9.62 -4.53 -17.82
C HIS A 66 -8.60 -4.63 -16.71
N ARG A 67 -7.34 -4.89 -17.06
CA ARG A 67 -6.19 -4.88 -16.16
C ARG A 67 -5.04 -4.10 -16.78
N GLN A 68 -4.36 -3.32 -15.94
CA GLN A 68 -3.16 -2.59 -16.32
C GLN A 68 -2.08 -2.89 -15.26
N ARG A 69 -0.91 -3.36 -15.70
CA ARG A 69 0.21 -3.70 -14.82
C ARG A 69 1.40 -2.84 -15.15
N LEU A 70 1.89 -2.14 -14.13
CA LEU A 70 3.15 -1.41 -14.21
C LEU A 70 4.20 -2.16 -13.42
N THR A 71 5.37 -2.34 -14.04
CA THR A 71 6.58 -2.81 -13.36
C THR A 71 7.68 -1.79 -13.56
N ALA A 72 8.47 -1.54 -12.53
CA ALA A 72 9.51 -0.52 -12.58
C ALA A 72 10.68 -0.89 -11.66
N ASP A 73 11.88 -0.46 -12.02
CA ASP A 73 13.05 -0.47 -11.16
C ASP A 73 13.32 0.95 -10.66
N TYR A 74 13.30 1.13 -9.34
CA TYR A 74 13.58 2.36 -8.64
C TYR A 74 14.89 2.23 -7.87
N THR A 75 15.84 3.11 -8.12
CA THR A 75 17.14 3.13 -7.44
C THR A 75 17.27 4.37 -6.58
N ARG A 76 17.62 4.17 -5.30
CA ARG A 76 17.96 5.22 -4.35
C ARG A 76 19.40 5.09 -3.85
N GLY A 77 19.88 6.06 -3.07
CA GLY A 77 21.23 6.05 -2.51
C GLY A 77 22.33 6.32 -3.54
N LEU A 78 21.99 6.98 -4.63
CA LEU A 78 22.96 7.43 -5.62
C LEU A 78 23.91 8.48 -5.02
N PRO A 79 25.20 8.55 -5.45
CA PRO A 79 26.22 9.39 -4.81
C PRO A 79 25.86 10.89 -4.74
N ASN A 80 25.06 11.38 -5.68
CA ASN A 80 24.60 12.77 -5.72
C ASN A 80 23.31 13.03 -4.94
N GLY A 81 22.75 12.00 -4.27
CA GLY A 81 21.46 12.06 -3.56
C GLY A 81 20.24 12.04 -4.48
N ASP A 82 20.43 11.68 -5.74
CA ASP A 82 19.32 11.45 -6.66
C ASP A 82 18.70 10.06 -6.42
N VAL A 83 17.49 9.92 -6.93
CA VAL A 83 16.81 8.65 -7.20
C VAL A 83 16.58 8.53 -8.70
N GLU A 84 16.46 7.32 -9.19
CA GLU A 84 16.38 7.07 -10.64
C GLU A 84 15.45 5.90 -10.96
N TRP A 85 14.73 6.02 -12.08
CA TRP A 85 13.79 5.02 -12.57
C TRP A 85 14.30 4.37 -13.85
N HIS A 86 14.16 3.05 -13.92
CA HIS A 86 14.50 2.24 -15.10
C HIS A 86 13.51 1.11 -15.31
N ASN A 87 13.56 0.51 -16.50
CA ASN A 87 12.80 -0.69 -16.81
C ASN A 87 11.29 -0.56 -16.59
N VAL A 88 10.75 0.65 -16.73
CA VAL A 88 9.32 0.89 -16.53
C VAL A 88 8.54 0.36 -17.72
N VAL A 89 7.60 -0.54 -17.44
CA VAL A 89 6.70 -1.16 -18.43
C VAL A 89 5.27 -0.98 -17.97
N ASP A 90 4.42 -0.53 -18.88
CA ASP A 90 2.96 -0.46 -18.69
C ASP A 90 2.28 -1.43 -19.65
N ALA A 91 1.82 -2.56 -19.16
CA ALA A 91 1.16 -3.61 -19.93
C ALA A 91 -0.33 -3.65 -19.62
N GLN A 92 -1.16 -3.82 -20.66
CA GLN A 92 -2.62 -3.85 -20.52
C GLN A 92 -3.17 -5.17 -21.06
N ALA A 93 -4.26 -5.65 -20.43
CA ALA A 93 -4.96 -6.87 -20.83
C ALA A 93 -6.44 -6.78 -20.50
N ASP A 94 -7.30 -7.30 -21.35
CA ASP A 94 -8.74 -7.35 -21.12
C ASP A 94 -9.16 -8.58 -20.31
N GLY A 95 -10.18 -8.39 -19.48
CA GLY A 95 -10.75 -9.44 -18.65
C GLY A 95 -9.83 -9.94 -17.53
N PRO A 96 -10.27 -10.93 -16.75
CA PRO A 96 -9.60 -11.33 -15.52
C PRO A 96 -8.36 -12.20 -15.74
N THR A 97 -8.22 -12.89 -16.87
CA THR A 97 -7.22 -13.97 -17.06
C THR A 97 -6.37 -13.85 -18.32
N ALA A 98 -6.67 -12.92 -19.25
CA ALA A 98 -5.85 -12.75 -20.44
C ALA A 98 -4.38 -12.44 -20.05
N PRO A 99 -3.39 -13.06 -20.70
CA PRO A 99 -2.00 -12.76 -20.42
C PRO A 99 -1.65 -11.31 -20.81
N PHE A 100 -0.79 -10.67 -20.03
CA PHE A 100 -0.23 -9.38 -20.44
C PHE A 100 0.68 -9.60 -21.66
N PRO A 101 0.50 -8.81 -22.73
CA PRO A 101 1.36 -8.93 -23.90
C PRO A 101 2.79 -8.43 -23.58
N PRO A 102 3.82 -8.90 -24.32
CA PRO A 102 5.11 -8.28 -24.29
C PRO A 102 5.00 -6.79 -24.66
N THR A 103 5.45 -5.93 -23.75
CA THR A 103 5.30 -4.47 -23.89
C THR A 103 6.68 -3.82 -23.78
N PRO A 104 7.02 -2.84 -24.63
CA PRO A 104 8.29 -2.13 -24.52
C PRO A 104 8.34 -1.26 -23.27
N LYS A 105 9.54 -0.92 -22.85
CA LYS A 105 9.77 0.05 -21.79
C LYS A 105 9.31 1.44 -22.23
N LEU A 106 8.96 2.25 -21.24
CA LEU A 106 8.54 3.63 -21.45
C LEU A 106 9.77 4.54 -21.54
N ASP A 107 10.06 5.06 -22.71
CA ASP A 107 11.25 5.88 -22.97
C ASP A 107 11.35 7.11 -22.06
N PHE A 108 10.21 7.76 -21.74
CA PHE A 108 10.19 8.96 -20.89
C PHE A 108 10.47 8.68 -19.42
N MET A 109 10.40 7.41 -19.00
CA MET A 109 10.76 6.95 -17.65
C MET A 109 12.17 6.37 -17.58
N GLU A 110 12.80 6.02 -18.70
CA GLU A 110 14.14 5.44 -18.70
C GLU A 110 15.17 6.50 -18.33
N GLY A 111 15.83 6.34 -17.18
CA GLY A 111 16.74 7.33 -16.61
C GLY A 111 16.05 8.57 -16.03
N PHE A 112 14.74 8.54 -15.80
CA PHE A 112 14.06 9.64 -15.09
C PHE A 112 14.57 9.71 -13.66
N HIS A 113 15.15 10.85 -13.29
CA HIS A 113 15.78 11.04 -11.99
C HIS A 113 15.42 12.39 -11.37
N TYR A 114 15.50 12.45 -10.03
CA TYR A 114 15.25 13.64 -9.25
C TYR A 114 15.88 13.52 -7.87
N LYS A 115 16.02 14.65 -7.15
CA LYS A 115 16.50 14.63 -5.76
C LYS A 115 15.50 13.91 -4.86
N ASN A 116 15.97 13.04 -3.99
CA ASN A 116 15.13 12.27 -3.07
C ASN A 116 14.17 13.15 -2.22
N ASN A 117 14.51 14.41 -1.98
CA ASN A 117 13.68 15.38 -1.27
C ASN A 117 12.93 16.35 -2.19
N ALA A 118 12.82 16.06 -3.49
CA ALA A 118 12.11 16.91 -4.43
C ALA A 118 10.61 16.97 -4.11
N ASN A 119 10.01 18.14 -4.35
CA ASN A 119 8.55 18.27 -4.27
C ASN A 119 7.91 17.66 -5.53
N THR A 120 7.53 16.38 -5.45
CA THR A 120 6.88 15.66 -6.55
C THR A 120 5.46 16.16 -6.86
N MET A 121 4.89 17.03 -6.01
CA MET A 121 3.60 17.69 -6.23
C MET A 121 3.75 19.07 -6.91
N ALA A 122 4.97 19.51 -7.20
CA ALA A 122 5.16 20.76 -7.93
C ALA A 122 4.53 20.69 -9.33
N PRO A 123 3.88 21.76 -9.82
CA PRO A 123 3.14 21.74 -11.10
C PRO A 123 3.97 21.34 -12.32
N ASP A 124 5.26 21.60 -12.31
CA ASP A 124 6.20 21.32 -13.40
C ASP A 124 7.07 20.06 -13.19
N PHE A 125 6.88 19.35 -12.08
CA PHE A 125 7.70 18.18 -11.76
C PHE A 125 7.63 17.12 -12.87
N PHE A 126 6.45 16.81 -13.37
CA PHE A 126 6.22 15.86 -14.46
C PHE A 126 6.13 16.49 -15.86
N ARG A 127 6.79 17.63 -16.09
CA ARG A 127 6.73 18.34 -17.39
C ARG A 127 7.22 17.52 -18.58
N SER A 128 8.08 16.52 -18.34
CA SER A 128 8.59 15.61 -19.38
C SER A 128 7.65 14.43 -19.64
N PHE A 129 6.64 14.21 -18.80
CA PHE A 129 5.72 13.10 -18.96
C PHE A 129 4.60 13.44 -19.94
N PRO A 130 4.14 12.45 -20.72
CA PRO A 130 2.89 12.61 -21.48
C PRO A 130 1.73 12.99 -20.56
N PRO A 131 0.77 13.81 -20.99
CA PRO A 131 -0.40 14.14 -20.18
C PRO A 131 -1.20 12.92 -19.71
N THR A 132 -1.16 11.83 -20.49
CA THR A 132 -1.87 10.57 -20.22
C THR A 132 -1.15 9.66 -19.23
N ALA A 133 0.10 9.95 -18.86
CA ALA A 133 0.92 9.14 -17.96
C ALA A 133 0.52 9.29 -16.49
N VAL A 134 -0.74 8.97 -16.16
CA VAL A 134 -1.28 9.10 -14.80
C VAL A 134 -0.75 7.99 -13.89
N MET A 135 -0.75 6.76 -14.38
CA MET A 135 -0.34 5.60 -13.60
C MET A 135 1.17 5.60 -13.30
N GLU A 136 1.97 6.14 -14.20
CA GLU A 136 3.42 6.30 -14.00
C GLU A 136 3.74 7.36 -12.96
N ARG A 137 2.92 8.42 -12.86
CA ARG A 137 3.03 9.40 -11.77
C ARG A 137 2.68 8.77 -10.42
N ASN A 138 1.72 7.85 -10.38
CA ASN A 138 1.39 7.11 -9.17
C ASN A 138 2.59 6.30 -8.67
N LEU A 139 3.41 5.69 -9.54
CA LEU A 139 4.64 5.00 -9.10
C LEU A 139 5.55 5.91 -8.27
N VAL A 140 5.74 7.15 -8.72
CA VAL A 140 6.57 8.15 -8.05
C VAL A 140 5.94 8.58 -6.71
N TRP A 141 4.64 8.84 -6.70
CA TRP A 141 3.94 9.26 -5.48
C TRP A 141 3.84 8.15 -4.44
N ASP A 142 3.56 6.90 -4.86
CA ASP A 142 3.48 5.75 -3.98
C ASP A 142 4.84 5.45 -3.33
N THR A 143 5.92 5.52 -4.11
CA THR A 143 7.28 5.35 -3.57
C THR A 143 7.59 6.44 -2.54
N GLY A 144 7.25 7.69 -2.84
CA GLY A 144 7.39 8.80 -1.90
C GLY A 144 6.56 8.60 -0.62
N MET A 145 5.36 8.06 -0.74
CA MET A 145 4.51 7.69 0.40
C MET A 145 5.16 6.61 1.26
N PHE A 146 5.65 5.51 0.67
CA PHE A 146 6.34 4.46 1.40
C PHE A 146 7.56 5.00 2.15
N GLU A 147 8.39 5.81 1.48
CA GLU A 147 9.57 6.41 2.10
C GLU A 147 9.20 7.38 3.23
N MET A 148 8.16 8.17 3.06
CA MET A 148 7.65 9.06 4.10
C MET A 148 7.20 8.26 5.34
N PHE A 149 6.43 7.20 5.17
CA PHE A 149 5.96 6.36 6.27
C PHE A 149 7.13 5.64 6.97
N ALA A 150 8.07 5.09 6.20
CA ALA A 150 9.22 4.37 6.71
C ALA A 150 10.26 5.26 7.41
N GLN A 151 10.31 6.55 7.10
CA GLN A 151 11.44 7.41 7.51
C GLN A 151 11.01 8.58 8.40
N ASN A 152 9.98 9.33 8.01
CA ASN A 152 9.62 10.55 8.71
C ASN A 152 8.83 10.29 9.99
N TYR A 153 8.02 9.24 10.01
CA TYR A 153 7.18 8.90 11.16
C TYR A 153 7.72 7.77 12.03
N PHE A 154 8.76 7.06 11.57
CA PHE A 154 9.30 5.89 12.25
C PHE A 154 9.62 6.12 13.73
N ASP A 155 10.26 7.23 14.06
CA ASP A 155 10.68 7.55 15.42
C ASP A 155 9.51 7.86 16.38
N GLN A 156 8.32 8.10 15.84
CA GLN A 156 7.12 8.45 16.58
C GLN A 156 6.28 7.20 16.93
N LEU A 157 6.49 6.11 16.20
CA LEU A 157 5.68 4.90 16.35
C LEU A 157 5.92 4.22 17.69
N ARG A 158 4.86 3.68 18.25
CA ARG A 158 4.84 2.86 19.46
C ARG A 158 4.10 1.56 19.19
N LEU A 159 4.60 0.45 19.72
CA LEU A 159 4.02 -0.87 19.48
C LEU A 159 2.53 -0.91 19.84
N ASN A 160 1.70 -1.32 18.88
CA ASN A 160 0.24 -1.43 18.99
C ASN A 160 -0.44 -0.12 19.43
N GLN A 161 0.10 1.02 19.02
CA GLN A 161 -0.50 2.33 19.27
C GLN A 161 -0.62 3.05 17.92
N PRO A 162 -1.80 3.10 17.32
CA PRO A 162 -2.03 3.80 16.06
C PRO A 162 -1.57 5.27 16.15
N GLN A 163 -0.79 5.68 15.17
CA GLN A 163 -0.33 7.05 14.98
C GLN A 163 -1.13 7.66 13.83
N HIS A 164 -1.96 8.65 14.16
CA HIS A 164 -2.67 9.44 13.17
C HIS A 164 -1.73 10.51 12.61
N ILE A 165 -1.65 10.55 11.27
CA ILE A 165 -0.94 11.60 10.57
C ILE A 165 -1.99 12.63 10.19
N ASP A 166 -1.83 13.86 10.67
CA ASP A 166 -2.70 14.96 10.27
C ASP A 166 -2.50 15.27 8.78
N SER A 167 -3.42 14.79 8.00
CA SER A 167 -3.37 14.86 6.54
C SER A 167 -4.48 15.74 5.95
N GLY A 168 -5.42 16.23 6.71
CA GLY A 168 -6.63 16.98 6.30
C GLY A 168 -6.48 18.06 5.23
N GLN A 169 -5.56 17.88 4.28
CA GLN A 169 -5.26 18.80 3.19
C GLN A 169 -5.56 18.20 1.84
N ASP A 170 -6.08 19.00 0.94
CA ASP A 170 -6.17 18.66 -0.46
C ASP A 170 -4.78 18.60 -1.08
N VAL A 171 -4.45 17.47 -1.67
CA VAL A 171 -3.26 17.26 -2.47
C VAL A 171 -3.61 17.57 -3.92
N ALA A 172 -3.15 18.70 -4.43
CA ALA A 172 -3.30 19.02 -5.85
C ALA A 172 -2.45 18.03 -6.68
N MET A 173 -3.09 17.32 -7.60
CA MET A 173 -2.43 16.52 -8.62
C MET A 173 -2.34 17.36 -9.91
N PRO A 174 -1.18 17.95 -10.24
CA PRO A 174 -1.08 18.93 -11.32
C PRO A 174 -1.59 18.40 -12.66
N ASN A 175 -2.53 19.15 -13.29
CA ASN A 175 -3.19 18.80 -14.55
C ASN A 175 -4.01 17.50 -14.53
N ILE A 176 -4.30 16.95 -13.35
CA ILE A 176 -5.11 15.74 -13.17
C ILE A 176 -6.33 16.06 -12.30
N GLY A 177 -6.13 16.63 -11.11
CA GLY A 177 -7.23 16.87 -10.18
C GLY A 177 -6.77 17.10 -8.75
N THR A 178 -7.57 16.63 -7.80
CA THR A 178 -7.30 16.71 -6.36
C THR A 178 -7.52 15.35 -5.69
N PHE A 179 -6.70 15.07 -4.70
CA PHE A 179 -6.83 13.95 -3.79
C PHE A 179 -6.84 14.50 -2.36
N HIS A 180 -7.77 14.06 -1.54
CA HIS A 180 -7.85 14.48 -0.15
C HIS A 180 -7.56 13.30 0.78
N ASN A 181 -6.44 13.32 1.50
CA ASN A 181 -6.19 12.37 2.58
C ASN A 181 -7.01 12.77 3.80
N SER A 182 -8.02 11.97 4.15
CA SER A 182 -8.90 12.26 5.28
C SER A 182 -8.22 11.99 6.62
N ASP A 183 -7.65 10.82 6.77
CA ASP A 183 -6.90 10.40 7.96
C ASP A 183 -5.97 9.25 7.57
N VAL A 184 -4.69 9.43 7.76
CA VAL A 184 -3.69 8.38 7.52
C VAL A 184 -3.25 7.83 8.87
N VAL A 185 -3.38 6.52 9.05
CA VAL A 185 -2.99 5.82 10.27
C VAL A 185 -1.80 4.93 9.99
N LEU A 186 -0.78 5.02 10.83
CA LEU A 186 0.34 4.08 10.88
C LEU A 186 0.29 3.33 12.21
N ASP A 187 0.44 2.01 12.18
CA ASP A 187 0.50 1.20 13.39
C ASP A 187 1.71 0.26 13.34
N TRP A 188 2.65 0.43 14.26
CA TRP A 188 3.72 -0.52 14.43
C TRP A 188 3.18 -1.75 15.17
N VAL A 189 2.92 -2.84 14.43
CA VAL A 189 2.25 -4.04 14.94
C VAL A 189 3.21 -5.12 15.42
N GLY A 190 4.50 -5.02 15.10
CA GLY A 190 5.44 -6.04 15.55
C GLY A 190 6.84 -5.92 14.95
N ARG A 191 7.61 -6.99 15.14
CA ARG A 191 8.93 -7.19 14.53
C ARG A 191 8.93 -8.50 13.76
N SER A 192 9.60 -8.50 12.61
CA SER A 192 9.75 -9.68 11.77
C SER A 192 11.11 -9.65 11.07
N GLN A 193 11.46 -10.73 10.39
CA GLN A 193 12.66 -10.78 9.55
C GLN A 193 12.28 -10.80 8.08
N ARG A 194 12.94 -9.94 7.29
CA ARG A 194 12.82 -9.90 5.84
C ARG A 194 14.20 -9.69 5.22
N ASN A 195 14.55 -10.45 4.18
CA ASN A 195 15.85 -10.34 3.50
C ASN A 195 17.06 -10.43 4.45
N GLY A 196 16.95 -11.20 5.55
CA GLY A 196 17.99 -11.32 6.58
C GLY A 196 18.12 -10.10 7.50
N GLN A 197 17.21 -9.14 7.44
CA GLN A 197 17.17 -7.96 8.29
C GLN A 197 16.06 -8.10 9.35
N ASP A 198 16.36 -7.64 10.57
CA ASP A 198 15.33 -7.41 11.58
C ASP A 198 14.56 -6.16 11.21
N CYS A 199 13.24 -6.27 11.07
CA CYS A 199 12.37 -5.19 10.62
C CYS A 199 11.30 -4.86 11.66
N ALA A 200 10.92 -3.58 11.73
CA ALA A 200 9.61 -3.19 12.21
C ALA A 200 8.58 -3.54 11.15
N LEU A 201 7.46 -4.15 11.56
CA LEU A 201 6.29 -4.37 10.73
C LEU A 201 5.30 -3.25 11.03
N ILE A 202 5.01 -2.43 10.02
CA ILE A 202 4.16 -1.26 10.14
C ILE A 202 2.97 -1.46 9.19
N ASP A 203 1.77 -1.52 9.74
CA ASP A 203 0.53 -1.44 8.96
C ASP A 203 0.20 0.02 8.71
N TYR A 204 -0.36 0.31 7.55
CA TYR A 204 -0.88 1.64 7.25
C TYR A 204 -2.23 1.57 6.53
N HIS A 205 -3.06 2.55 6.76
CA HIS A 205 -4.30 2.72 6.01
C HIS A 205 -4.77 4.18 6.00
N ALA A 206 -5.55 4.50 4.97
CA ALA A 206 -6.37 5.70 4.91
C ALA A 206 -7.66 5.39 4.17
N PHE A 207 -8.78 5.73 4.79
CA PHE A 207 -10.10 5.42 4.26
C PHE A 207 -10.91 6.70 4.02
N PHE A 208 -11.90 6.60 3.13
CA PHE A 208 -12.82 7.69 2.79
C PHE A 208 -12.12 8.92 2.21
N ASN A 209 -11.11 8.72 1.36
CA ASN A 209 -10.36 9.79 0.73
C ASN A 209 -11.08 10.26 -0.54
N PRO A 210 -11.63 11.49 -0.58
CA PRO A 210 -12.22 12.04 -1.79
C PRO A 210 -11.20 12.22 -2.91
N VAL A 211 -11.59 11.83 -4.12
CA VAL A 211 -10.80 11.99 -5.35
C VAL A 211 -11.64 12.71 -6.40
N ALA A 212 -11.11 13.79 -6.95
CA ALA A 212 -11.72 14.48 -8.06
C ALA A 212 -10.71 14.64 -9.20
N ILE A 213 -11.02 14.08 -10.36
CA ILE A 213 -10.18 14.16 -11.56
C ILE A 213 -10.92 14.95 -12.64
N ALA A 214 -10.20 15.85 -13.33
CA ALA A 214 -10.67 16.56 -14.49
C ALA A 214 -9.52 16.66 -15.50
N MET A 215 -9.53 15.81 -16.52
CA MET A 215 -8.45 15.71 -17.50
C MET A 215 -8.99 15.34 -18.87
N GLY A 216 -8.57 16.07 -19.93
CA GLY A 216 -8.95 15.74 -21.31
C GLY A 216 -10.45 15.72 -21.60
N GLY A 217 -11.26 16.49 -20.85
CA GLY A 217 -12.72 16.46 -20.95
C GLY A 217 -13.40 15.32 -20.18
N MET A 218 -12.62 14.44 -19.57
CA MET A 218 -13.09 13.43 -18.62
C MET A 218 -13.22 14.05 -17.22
N THR A 219 -14.24 13.64 -16.47
CA THR A 219 -14.36 13.97 -15.05
C THR A 219 -14.64 12.71 -14.23
N MET A 220 -14.00 12.62 -13.06
CA MET A 220 -14.25 11.54 -12.10
C MET A 220 -14.44 12.12 -10.71
N HIS A 221 -15.44 11.63 -10.00
CA HIS A 221 -15.64 11.84 -8.58
C HIS A 221 -15.70 10.50 -7.90
N ALA A 222 -14.77 10.25 -7.01
CA ALA A 222 -14.60 8.95 -6.38
C ALA A 222 -14.17 9.07 -4.92
N ARG A 223 -14.19 7.93 -4.25
CA ARG A 223 -13.57 7.71 -2.96
C ARG A 223 -12.47 6.68 -3.14
N SER A 224 -11.30 6.95 -2.59
CA SER A 224 -10.21 6.00 -2.46
C SER A 224 -10.10 5.52 -1.02
N ASP A 225 -9.93 4.22 -0.86
CA ASP A 225 -9.56 3.56 0.39
C ASP A 225 -8.27 2.79 0.13
N TYR A 226 -7.16 3.10 0.84
CA TYR A 226 -5.89 2.42 0.63
C TYR A 226 -5.27 1.91 1.94
N TRP A 227 -4.54 0.79 1.84
CA TRP A 227 -3.88 0.13 2.98
C TRP A 227 -2.73 -0.74 2.52
N GLY A 228 -1.88 -1.11 3.45
CA GLY A 228 -0.77 -2.02 3.20
C GLY A 228 0.14 -2.18 4.41
N GLU A 229 1.30 -2.75 4.16
CA GLU A 229 2.30 -3.08 5.16
C GLU A 229 3.68 -2.61 4.70
N LEU A 230 4.53 -2.24 5.67
CA LEU A 230 5.94 -1.93 5.45
C LEU A 230 6.80 -2.76 6.39
N TRP A 231 7.81 -3.41 5.83
CA TRP A 231 8.94 -3.97 6.59
C TRP A 231 10.08 -3.00 6.53
N VAL A 232 10.39 -2.34 7.65
CA VAL A 232 11.44 -1.32 7.73
C VAL A 232 12.59 -1.83 8.59
N SER A 233 13.79 -1.92 8.03
CA SER A 233 14.97 -2.39 8.73
C SER A 233 15.24 -1.55 9.98
N LEU A 234 15.36 -2.20 11.13
CA LEU A 234 15.72 -1.55 12.40
C LEU A 234 17.15 -0.97 12.39
N ALA A 235 18.03 -1.54 11.57
CA ALA A 235 19.42 -1.13 11.48
C ALA A 235 19.65 0.06 10.55
N THR A 236 18.89 0.14 9.44
CA THR A 236 19.14 1.09 8.35
C THR A 236 17.98 2.04 8.05
N LYS A 237 16.78 1.77 8.55
CA LYS A 237 15.51 2.40 8.15
C LYS A 237 15.19 2.26 6.65
N GLN A 238 15.84 1.36 5.95
CA GLN A 238 15.48 1.04 4.57
C GLN A 238 14.27 0.13 4.53
N ILE A 239 13.47 0.28 3.50
CA ILE A 239 12.32 -0.59 3.24
C ILE A 239 12.86 -1.93 2.74
N GLU A 240 12.48 -3.01 3.40
CA GLU A 240 12.78 -4.38 2.97
C GLU A 240 11.62 -5.00 2.18
N TYR A 241 10.44 -4.47 2.36
CA TYR A 241 9.23 -4.83 1.61
C TYR A 241 8.12 -3.83 1.90
N ALA A 242 7.31 -3.54 0.90
CA ALA A 242 6.05 -2.84 1.11
C ALA A 242 4.96 -3.44 0.22
N THR A 243 3.72 -3.36 0.67
CA THR A 243 2.53 -3.65 -0.12
C THR A 243 1.65 -2.42 -0.23
N LEU A 244 0.89 -2.34 -1.30
CA LEU A 244 -0.15 -1.34 -1.51
C LEU A 244 -1.40 -2.03 -2.02
N ASN A 245 -2.50 -1.82 -1.34
CA ASN A 245 -3.82 -2.15 -1.80
C ASN A 245 -4.63 -0.86 -1.83
N GLU A 246 -5.42 -0.67 -2.86
CA GLU A 246 -6.33 0.46 -2.95
C GLU A 246 -7.61 0.05 -3.66
N GLU A 247 -8.72 0.60 -3.20
CA GLU A 247 -10.02 0.51 -3.84
C GLU A 247 -10.54 1.92 -4.13
N VAL A 248 -10.80 2.22 -5.40
CA VAL A 248 -11.37 3.49 -5.86
C VAL A 248 -12.76 3.22 -6.40
N ASN A 249 -13.76 3.77 -5.73
CA ASN A 249 -15.16 3.65 -6.12
C ASN A 249 -15.77 5.02 -6.39
N GLY A 250 -16.41 5.18 -7.54
CA GLY A 250 -17.01 6.45 -7.90
C GLY A 250 -17.72 6.44 -9.24
N GLU A 251 -17.76 7.61 -9.84
CA GLU A 251 -18.41 7.86 -11.11
C GLU A 251 -17.43 8.53 -12.08
N LEU A 252 -17.37 8.01 -13.30
CA LEU A 252 -16.56 8.50 -14.39
C LEU A 252 -17.46 9.01 -15.51
N LYS A 253 -17.26 10.24 -15.96
CA LYS A 253 -17.91 10.79 -17.15
C LYS A 253 -16.84 11.01 -18.24
N LEU A 254 -16.99 10.28 -19.35
CA LEU A 254 -16.13 10.44 -20.52
C LEU A 254 -16.63 11.56 -21.44
N PRO A 255 -15.77 12.16 -22.28
CA PRO A 255 -16.17 13.12 -23.28
C PRO A 255 -17.28 12.58 -24.19
N GLY A 256 -18.34 13.38 -24.41
CA GLY A 256 -19.49 12.99 -25.24
C GLY A 256 -20.51 12.07 -24.59
N GLN A 257 -20.34 11.69 -23.34
CA GLN A 257 -21.36 10.97 -22.58
C GLN A 257 -22.33 11.95 -21.90
N ASP A 258 -23.63 11.64 -21.91
CA ASP A 258 -24.65 12.49 -21.25
C ASP A 258 -24.61 12.33 -19.73
N SER A 259 -24.32 11.13 -19.23
CA SER A 259 -24.30 10.82 -17.80
C SER A 259 -23.04 10.09 -17.37
N PRO A 260 -22.60 10.27 -16.12
CA PRO A 260 -21.49 9.50 -15.57
C PRO A 260 -21.83 8.00 -15.46
N GLN A 261 -20.80 7.19 -15.52
CA GLN A 261 -20.89 5.75 -15.35
C GLN A 261 -20.17 5.34 -14.06
N PRO A 262 -20.67 4.35 -13.31
CA PRO A 262 -19.97 3.80 -12.17
C PRO A 262 -18.60 3.26 -12.56
N LEU A 263 -17.61 3.51 -11.73
CA LEU A 263 -16.26 3.03 -11.85
C LEU A 263 -15.84 2.37 -10.55
N SER A 264 -15.26 1.19 -10.66
CA SER A 264 -14.56 0.53 -9.54
C SER A 264 -13.19 0.07 -10.03
N VAL A 265 -12.15 0.51 -9.33
CA VAL A 265 -10.76 0.14 -9.62
C VAL A 265 -10.12 -0.40 -8.36
N PHE A 266 -9.52 -1.59 -8.46
CA PHE A 266 -8.67 -2.15 -7.41
C PHE A 266 -7.22 -2.04 -7.83
N ARG A 267 -6.34 -1.67 -6.91
CA ARG A 267 -4.91 -1.60 -7.14
C ARG A 267 -4.20 -2.46 -6.11
N ILE A 268 -3.35 -3.37 -6.59
CA ILE A 268 -2.55 -4.27 -5.75
C ILE A 268 -1.11 -4.14 -6.19
N GLY A 269 -0.23 -3.76 -5.27
CA GLY A 269 1.17 -3.53 -5.56
C GLY A 269 2.10 -4.08 -4.48
N SER A 270 3.35 -4.29 -4.90
CA SER A 270 4.48 -4.62 -4.02
C SER A 270 5.71 -3.83 -4.40
N PHE A 271 6.52 -3.53 -3.41
CA PHE A 271 7.78 -2.82 -3.54
C PHE A 271 8.84 -3.53 -2.72
N GLU A 272 9.88 -4.04 -3.37
CA GLU A 272 10.91 -4.84 -2.70
C GLU A 272 12.29 -4.66 -3.34
N PRO A 273 13.38 -4.78 -2.54
CA PRO A 273 14.73 -4.66 -3.09
C PRO A 273 15.03 -5.82 -4.04
N ILE A 274 15.67 -5.50 -5.16
CA ILE A 274 16.22 -6.49 -6.06
C ILE A 274 17.55 -6.98 -5.49
N ALA A 275 17.70 -8.30 -5.35
CA ALA A 275 18.97 -8.88 -4.91
C ALA A 275 20.09 -8.49 -5.88
N THR A 276 21.11 -7.80 -5.39
CA THR A 276 22.36 -7.58 -6.12
C THR A 276 23.03 -8.94 -6.34
N LYS A 277 23.23 -9.32 -7.59
CA LYS A 277 23.94 -10.54 -7.97
C LYS A 277 25.42 -10.43 -7.72
#